data_ce247f18ecf65d59be6405404958a70f
#
_entry.id   ce247f18ecf65d59be6405404958a70f
#
_cell.length_a   1.000
_cell.length_b   1.000
_cell.length_c   1.000
_cell.angle_alpha   90.00
_cell.angle_beta   90.00
_cell.angle_gamma   90.00
#
_symmetry.space_group_name_H-M   'P 1'
#
loop_
_entity.id
_entity.type
_entity.pdbx_description
1 polymer ?
#
loop_
_entity_poly.entity_id
_entity_poly.type
_entity_poly.pdbx_seq_one_letter_code
_entity_poly.pdbx_strand_id
1 'polypeptide(L)'
;MKIEHNYSLLKHNTFGIDAKCQRFVEYESVEEAQELVRSLKEEDYPLLILGGGSNLLLTGDFKGTVLHSGISFIEQIDEERVRCGSAYVWDDFVDYCVSHDLYGAENLSIIPGECGASAVQNIGAYGVEAKDLIDEVEAVEIATGEVHHFKNADCEYSYRQSKFKNEWRNKYLITSVTYRLSKTYQPKLDYGNIRAALAEQGIENPTVAELRQTITDIRNAKLPDPKKIGNAGSFFMNPIVPKAKYEELAAQYERMPHYTIDADHEKIPAGWMIEQCGWKGKALGPAGVYDKQALVLVNLGGATGADVVRLYQTIQHDVKEKFGIEIHPEVNTFPN
;
A
#
# COMPACT_ATOMS: atom_id res chain seq x y z
N MET A 1 9.36 -21.80 -12.49
CA MET A 1 7.90 -21.56 -12.29
C MET A 1 7.32 -22.65 -11.38
N LYS A 2 6.60 -22.24 -10.32
CA LYS A 2 5.95 -23.12 -9.35
C LYS A 2 4.44 -23.07 -9.56
N ILE A 3 3.75 -24.21 -9.64
CA ILE A 3 2.30 -24.29 -9.83
C ILE A 3 1.70 -25.17 -8.75
N GLU A 4 0.72 -24.65 -8.04
CA GLU A 4 -0.01 -25.38 -7.00
C GLU A 4 -1.52 -25.23 -7.18
N HIS A 5 -2.29 -26.25 -6.79
CA HIS A 5 -3.75 -26.26 -6.85
C HIS A 5 -4.36 -26.30 -5.45
N ASN A 6 -5.52 -25.70 -5.26
CA ASN A 6 -6.18 -25.60 -3.97
C ASN A 6 -5.28 -24.97 -2.87
N TYR A 7 -4.55 -23.93 -3.29
CA TYR A 7 -3.48 -23.36 -2.48
C TYR A 7 -4.03 -22.38 -1.45
N SER A 8 -3.55 -22.46 -0.19
CA SER A 8 -3.89 -21.50 0.85
C SER A 8 -3.12 -20.19 0.68
N LEU A 9 -3.85 -19.09 0.66
CA LEU A 9 -3.30 -17.73 0.58
C LEU A 9 -2.99 -17.11 1.96
N LEU A 10 -3.06 -17.90 3.03
CA LEU A 10 -2.79 -17.42 4.39
C LEU A 10 -1.42 -16.76 4.54
N LYS A 11 -0.40 -17.27 3.83
CA LYS A 11 0.96 -16.70 3.84
C LYS A 11 1.15 -15.54 2.85
N HIS A 12 0.16 -15.26 2.02
CA HIS A 12 0.20 -14.25 0.96
C HIS A 12 -0.80 -13.12 1.21
N ASN A 13 -1.21 -12.90 2.45
CA ASN A 13 -1.94 -11.71 2.85
C ASN A 13 -1.59 -11.35 4.30
N THR A 14 -1.33 -10.07 4.53
CA THR A 14 -0.93 -9.57 5.86
C THR A 14 -2.11 -9.46 6.84
N PHE A 15 -3.36 -9.58 6.35
CA PHE A 15 -4.55 -9.63 7.20
C PHE A 15 -4.69 -10.97 7.94
N GLY A 16 -3.98 -12.00 7.48
CA GLY A 16 -4.01 -13.33 8.07
C GLY A 16 -5.36 -14.03 7.87
N ILE A 17 -6.02 -13.79 6.74
CA ILE A 17 -7.25 -14.47 6.36
C ILE A 17 -6.90 -15.78 5.65
N ASP A 18 -7.42 -16.89 6.18
CA ASP A 18 -7.27 -18.20 5.54
C ASP A 18 -8.34 -18.38 4.44
N ALA A 19 -7.89 -18.17 3.22
CA ALA A 19 -8.68 -18.40 2.01
C ALA A 19 -7.82 -19.14 1.00
N LYS A 20 -8.44 -19.90 0.09
CA LYS A 20 -7.75 -20.68 -0.94
C LYS A 20 -7.98 -20.10 -2.33
N CYS A 21 -7.01 -20.32 -3.22
CA CYS A 21 -7.23 -20.14 -4.65
C CYS A 21 -7.27 -21.49 -5.37
N GLN A 22 -7.93 -21.52 -6.53
CA GLN A 22 -8.02 -22.73 -7.36
C GLN A 22 -6.64 -23.13 -7.89
N ARG A 23 -5.87 -22.14 -8.37
CA ARG A 23 -4.52 -22.30 -8.89
C ARG A 23 -3.64 -21.16 -8.41
N PHE A 24 -2.43 -21.47 -7.97
CA PHE A 24 -1.38 -20.51 -7.61
C PHE A 24 -0.18 -20.74 -8.52
N VAL A 25 0.31 -19.68 -9.14
CA VAL A 25 1.49 -19.74 -10.01
C VAL A 25 2.49 -18.69 -9.57
N GLU A 26 3.70 -19.13 -9.25
CA GLU A 26 4.85 -18.27 -8.96
C GLU A 26 5.87 -18.38 -10.08
N TYR A 27 6.28 -17.23 -10.64
CA TYR A 27 7.30 -17.13 -11.69
C TYR A 27 8.49 -16.33 -11.16
N GLU A 28 9.72 -16.76 -11.52
CA GLU A 28 10.98 -16.22 -10.97
C GLU A 28 11.82 -15.48 -12.00
N SER A 29 11.37 -15.39 -13.25
CA SER A 29 12.04 -14.62 -14.31
C SER A 29 11.03 -14.01 -15.30
N VAL A 30 11.53 -13.09 -16.14
CA VAL A 30 10.75 -12.48 -17.24
C VAL A 30 10.31 -13.55 -18.24
N GLU A 31 11.21 -14.49 -18.57
CA GLU A 31 10.93 -15.61 -19.48
C GLU A 31 9.84 -16.51 -18.93
N GLU A 32 9.88 -16.84 -17.64
CA GLU A 32 8.81 -17.60 -16.99
C GLU A 32 7.49 -16.84 -16.97
N ALA A 33 7.50 -15.53 -16.74
CA ALA A 33 6.30 -14.70 -16.84
C ALA A 33 5.72 -14.72 -18.26
N GLN A 34 6.57 -14.63 -19.30
CA GLN A 34 6.15 -14.74 -20.71
C GLN A 34 5.60 -16.13 -21.06
N GLU A 35 6.24 -17.19 -20.59
CA GLU A 35 5.77 -18.57 -20.75
C GLU A 35 4.41 -18.76 -20.08
N LEU A 36 4.29 -18.27 -18.83
CA LEU A 36 3.04 -18.34 -18.07
C LEU A 36 1.89 -17.69 -18.84
N VAL A 37 2.03 -16.43 -19.25
CA VAL A 37 0.92 -15.72 -19.92
C VAL A 37 0.53 -16.33 -21.24
N ARG A 38 1.49 -16.88 -22.01
CA ARG A 38 1.21 -17.63 -23.25
C ARG A 38 0.51 -18.97 -23.02
N SER A 39 0.65 -19.53 -21.81
CA SER A 39 0.02 -20.81 -21.44
C SER A 39 -1.38 -20.65 -20.87
N LEU A 40 -1.81 -19.43 -20.51
CA LEU A 40 -3.12 -19.18 -19.93
C LEU A 40 -4.25 -19.55 -20.88
N LYS A 41 -5.26 -20.20 -20.32
CA LYS A 41 -6.49 -20.61 -21.03
C LYS A 41 -7.70 -19.96 -20.37
N GLU A 42 -8.86 -20.05 -21.01
CA GLU A 42 -10.12 -19.53 -20.48
C GLU A 42 -10.46 -20.10 -19.09
N GLU A 43 -10.14 -21.36 -18.84
CA GLU A 43 -10.34 -22.05 -17.55
C GLU A 43 -9.48 -21.51 -16.39
N ASP A 44 -8.39 -20.76 -16.69
CA ASP A 44 -7.51 -20.18 -15.68
C ASP A 44 -8.07 -18.87 -15.10
N TYR A 45 -9.06 -18.28 -15.76
CA TYR A 45 -9.66 -17.02 -15.31
C TYR A 45 -10.76 -17.23 -14.27
N PRO A 46 -11.03 -16.25 -13.39
CA PRO A 46 -10.39 -14.93 -13.33
C PRO A 46 -8.96 -14.97 -12.79
N LEU A 47 -8.16 -13.94 -13.12
CA LEU A 47 -6.79 -13.76 -12.61
C LEU A 47 -6.74 -12.78 -11.45
N LEU A 48 -5.90 -13.08 -10.48
CA LEU A 48 -5.49 -12.16 -9.40
C LEU A 48 -3.97 -12.02 -9.43
N ILE A 49 -3.47 -10.84 -9.77
CA ILE A 49 -2.05 -10.52 -9.66
C ILE A 49 -1.78 -10.10 -8.22
N LEU A 50 -0.93 -10.85 -7.54
CA LEU A 50 -0.68 -10.71 -6.11
C LEU A 50 0.81 -10.46 -5.85
N GLY A 51 1.14 -9.36 -5.17
CA GLY A 51 2.44 -9.14 -4.54
C GLY A 51 2.43 -9.64 -3.09
N GLY A 52 3.07 -8.93 -2.18
CA GLY A 52 3.15 -9.31 -0.76
C GLY A 52 1.84 -9.31 0.03
N GLY A 53 0.70 -9.02 -0.62
CA GLY A 53 -0.64 -9.08 -0.01
C GLY A 53 -0.87 -8.11 1.14
N SER A 54 -0.10 -7.02 1.20
CA SER A 54 -0.18 -6.03 2.29
C SER A 54 -1.32 -5.00 2.14
N ASN A 55 -2.00 -5.00 0.98
CA ASN A 55 -3.16 -4.14 0.71
C ASN A 55 -4.33 -4.95 0.13
N LEU A 56 -4.62 -6.09 0.76
CA LEU A 56 -5.59 -7.07 0.30
C LEU A 56 -6.47 -7.57 1.45
N LEU A 57 -7.76 -7.64 1.22
CA LEU A 57 -8.72 -8.37 2.04
C LEU A 57 -9.31 -9.52 1.21
N LEU A 58 -9.05 -10.76 1.61
CA LEU A 58 -9.70 -11.93 1.03
C LEU A 58 -11.06 -12.13 1.68
N THR A 59 -12.15 -12.03 0.90
CA THR A 59 -13.53 -12.16 1.39
C THR A 59 -14.04 -13.58 1.35
N GLY A 60 -13.30 -14.48 0.70
CA GLY A 60 -13.57 -15.91 0.57
C GLY A 60 -12.56 -16.58 -0.34
N ASP A 61 -12.81 -17.84 -0.66
CA ASP A 61 -11.98 -18.59 -1.61
C ASP A 61 -12.05 -17.98 -3.02
N PHE A 62 -10.89 -17.88 -3.67
CA PHE A 62 -10.77 -17.34 -5.01
C PHE A 62 -10.84 -18.47 -6.05
N LYS A 63 -11.92 -18.50 -6.82
CA LYS A 63 -12.16 -19.49 -7.88
C LYS A 63 -11.48 -19.09 -9.19
N GLY A 64 -10.16 -18.94 -9.15
CA GLY A 64 -9.35 -18.52 -10.28
C GLY A 64 -7.87 -18.76 -10.02
N THR A 65 -7.03 -18.15 -10.87
CA THR A 65 -5.58 -18.27 -10.79
C THR A 65 -4.96 -17.02 -10.14
N VAL A 66 -4.17 -17.25 -9.11
CA VAL A 66 -3.29 -16.23 -8.53
C VAL A 66 -1.94 -16.28 -9.24
N LEU A 67 -1.51 -15.13 -9.77
CA LEU A 67 -0.20 -14.92 -10.39
C LEU A 67 0.68 -14.13 -9.41
N HIS A 68 1.75 -14.75 -8.95
CA HIS A 68 2.68 -14.18 -7.96
C HIS A 68 4.08 -14.09 -8.55
N SER A 69 4.71 -12.93 -8.42
CA SER A 69 6.11 -12.76 -8.83
C SER A 69 7.05 -13.24 -7.74
N GLY A 70 8.03 -14.06 -8.10
CA GLY A 70 9.20 -14.41 -7.31
C GLY A 70 10.46 -13.68 -7.79
N ILE A 71 10.36 -12.72 -8.74
CA ILE A 71 11.51 -11.99 -9.28
C ILE A 71 12.04 -11.06 -8.20
N SER A 72 13.12 -11.46 -7.52
CA SER A 72 13.70 -10.74 -6.38
C SER A 72 15.18 -10.51 -6.61
N PHE A 73 15.55 -9.29 -6.93
CA PHE A 73 16.92 -8.81 -7.06
C PHE A 73 17.00 -7.31 -6.81
N ILE A 74 18.19 -6.80 -6.55
CA ILE A 74 18.52 -5.38 -6.54
C ILE A 74 19.80 -5.15 -7.33
N GLU A 75 19.80 -4.15 -8.19
CA GLU A 75 20.91 -3.81 -9.07
C GLU A 75 21.05 -2.29 -9.19
N GLN A 76 22.21 -1.77 -8.85
CA GLN A 76 22.53 -0.37 -9.14
C GLN A 76 22.97 -0.24 -10.61
N ILE A 77 22.18 0.48 -11.40
CA ILE A 77 22.41 0.66 -12.86
C ILE A 77 23.48 1.72 -13.12
N ASP A 78 23.41 2.81 -12.37
CA ASP A 78 24.37 3.93 -12.44
C ASP A 78 24.42 4.66 -11.07
N GLU A 79 24.98 5.88 -11.07
CA GLU A 79 25.19 6.63 -9.83
C GLU A 79 23.88 6.95 -9.07
N GLU A 80 22.76 7.09 -9.78
CA GLU A 80 21.48 7.54 -9.22
C GLU A 80 20.35 6.51 -9.38
N ARG A 81 20.49 5.50 -10.25
CA ARG A 81 19.41 4.57 -10.56
C ARG A 81 19.64 3.19 -10.00
N VAL A 82 18.62 2.67 -9.36
CA VAL A 82 18.56 1.32 -8.81
C VAL A 82 17.36 0.60 -9.41
N ARG A 83 17.55 -0.61 -9.94
CA ARG A 83 16.51 -1.50 -10.45
C ARG A 83 16.27 -2.62 -9.45
N CYS A 84 15.01 -2.85 -9.13
CA CYS A 84 14.59 -3.93 -8.26
C CYS A 84 13.60 -4.86 -8.97
N GLY A 85 13.75 -6.16 -8.75
CA GLY A 85 12.73 -7.13 -9.13
C GLY A 85 11.41 -6.85 -8.42
N SER A 86 10.30 -7.21 -9.06
CA SER A 86 8.96 -6.87 -8.55
C SER A 86 8.64 -7.47 -7.18
N ALA A 87 9.23 -8.63 -6.84
CA ALA A 87 9.07 -9.29 -5.54
C ALA A 87 10.13 -8.85 -4.49
N TYR A 88 11.03 -7.91 -4.84
CA TYR A 88 12.01 -7.41 -3.87
C TYR A 88 11.27 -6.62 -2.78
N VAL A 89 11.59 -6.90 -1.51
CA VAL A 89 10.91 -6.27 -0.37
C VAL A 89 11.18 -4.76 -0.37
N TRP A 90 10.13 -3.98 -0.26
CA TRP A 90 10.21 -2.52 -0.34
C TRP A 90 11.13 -1.92 0.73
N ASP A 91 11.03 -2.37 1.98
CA ASP A 91 11.85 -1.80 3.06
C ASP A 91 13.33 -2.19 2.95
N ASP A 92 13.64 -3.35 2.36
CA ASP A 92 15.03 -3.75 2.06
C ASP A 92 15.61 -2.87 0.95
N PHE A 93 14.80 -2.42 -0.03
CA PHE A 93 15.21 -1.41 -1.00
C PHE A 93 15.51 -0.06 -0.33
N VAL A 94 14.66 0.40 0.60
CA VAL A 94 14.89 1.64 1.34
C VAL A 94 16.17 1.55 2.16
N ASP A 95 16.40 0.43 2.83
CA ASP A 95 17.62 0.16 3.62
C ASP A 95 18.88 0.15 2.74
N TYR A 96 18.79 -0.48 1.58
CA TYR A 96 19.86 -0.45 0.58
C TYR A 96 20.19 1.00 0.18
N CYS A 97 19.17 1.81 -0.14
CA CYS A 97 19.37 3.21 -0.53
C CYS A 97 20.09 4.01 0.57
N VAL A 98 19.63 3.91 1.82
CA VAL A 98 20.22 4.58 2.96
C VAL A 98 21.69 4.15 3.17
N SER A 99 21.96 2.86 3.01
CA SER A 99 23.30 2.29 3.21
C SER A 99 24.31 2.64 2.09
N HIS A 100 23.82 3.12 0.92
CA HIS A 100 24.64 3.43 -0.26
C HIS A 100 24.62 4.92 -0.63
N ASP A 101 24.22 5.81 0.30
CA ASP A 101 24.13 7.25 0.08
C ASP A 101 23.29 7.61 -1.16
N LEU A 102 22.13 6.94 -1.27
CA LEU A 102 21.09 7.18 -2.26
C LEU A 102 19.85 7.71 -1.57
N TYR A 103 19.49 8.96 -1.82
CA TYR A 103 18.52 9.69 -1.02
C TYR A 103 17.18 9.87 -1.72
N GLY A 104 16.10 9.97 -0.94
CA GLY A 104 14.74 10.23 -1.38
C GLY A 104 13.72 9.17 -0.96
N ALA A 105 14.16 7.94 -0.65
CA ALA A 105 13.28 6.84 -0.24
C ALA A 105 13.06 6.76 1.29
N GLU A 106 13.86 7.44 2.09
CA GLU A 106 13.91 7.33 3.55
C GLU A 106 12.57 7.61 4.25
N ASN A 107 11.76 8.52 3.70
CA ASN A 107 10.43 8.81 4.24
C ASN A 107 9.44 7.66 4.03
N LEU A 108 9.73 6.74 3.12
CA LEU A 108 8.89 5.57 2.80
C LEU A 108 9.31 4.31 3.55
N SER A 109 10.07 4.46 4.63
CA SER A 109 10.58 3.36 5.47
C SER A 109 9.45 2.53 6.06
N ILE A 110 9.70 1.22 6.19
CA ILE A 110 8.84 0.19 6.77
C ILE A 110 7.40 0.16 6.22
N ILE A 111 7.17 0.62 4.99
CA ILE A 111 5.91 0.35 4.30
C ILE A 111 5.92 -1.13 3.90
N PRO A 112 4.94 -1.94 4.35
CA PRO A 112 4.88 -3.34 3.98
C PRO A 112 4.59 -3.52 2.48
N GLY A 113 5.19 -4.53 1.87
CA GLY A 113 4.96 -4.88 0.47
C GLY A 113 6.25 -4.98 -0.34
N GLU A 114 6.10 -4.98 -1.64
CA GLU A 114 7.16 -5.26 -2.62
C GLU A 114 7.30 -4.12 -3.63
N CYS A 115 8.46 -4.03 -4.27
CA CYS A 115 8.79 -2.99 -5.24
C CYS A 115 7.78 -2.92 -6.40
N GLY A 116 7.34 -4.06 -6.94
CA GLY A 116 6.30 -4.08 -7.99
C GLY A 116 4.98 -3.47 -7.54
N ALA A 117 4.55 -3.80 -6.31
CA ALA A 117 3.34 -3.24 -5.73
C ALA A 117 3.43 -1.74 -5.46
N SER A 118 4.64 -1.21 -5.20
CA SER A 118 4.86 0.23 -5.02
C SER A 118 4.45 1.03 -6.24
N ALA A 119 4.73 0.50 -7.44
CA ALA A 119 4.38 1.10 -8.72
C ALA A 119 2.86 0.99 -9.02
N VAL A 120 2.19 -0.07 -8.58
CA VAL A 120 0.73 -0.20 -8.74
C VAL A 120 -0.02 0.78 -7.86
N GLN A 121 0.34 0.82 -6.58
CA GLN A 121 -0.39 1.59 -5.55
C GLN A 121 0.04 3.06 -5.45
N ASN A 122 1.15 3.44 -6.07
CA ASN A 122 1.80 4.72 -5.78
C ASN A 122 1.89 4.93 -4.27
N ILE A 123 2.56 3.97 -3.57
CA ILE A 123 2.69 4.03 -2.11
C ILE A 123 3.26 5.36 -1.67
N GLY A 124 2.86 5.83 -0.51
CA GLY A 124 3.33 7.13 -0.01
C GLY A 124 3.15 7.28 1.49
N ALA A 125 4.09 7.97 2.09
CA ALA A 125 4.09 8.34 3.49
C ALA A 125 4.94 9.60 3.70
N TYR A 126 4.64 10.36 4.73
CA TYR A 126 5.45 11.49 5.19
C TYR A 126 5.86 12.47 4.07
N GLY A 127 4.92 12.81 3.18
CA GLY A 127 5.11 13.80 2.12
C GLY A 127 5.91 13.32 0.92
N VAL A 128 6.17 12.01 0.80
CA VAL A 128 6.82 11.36 -0.36
C VAL A 128 5.90 10.29 -0.92
N GLU A 129 5.89 10.13 -2.23
CA GLU A 129 5.20 9.06 -2.93
C GLU A 129 6.18 8.29 -3.83
N ALA A 130 5.88 7.02 -4.14
CA ALA A 130 6.73 6.19 -5.00
C ALA A 130 6.95 6.83 -6.39
N LYS A 131 5.95 7.53 -6.93
CA LYS A 131 6.07 8.27 -8.19
C LYS A 131 7.19 9.31 -8.20
N ASP A 132 7.58 9.85 -7.04
CA ASP A 132 8.65 10.82 -6.93
C ASP A 132 10.02 10.19 -7.21
N LEU A 133 10.10 8.85 -7.14
CA LEU A 133 11.32 8.05 -7.30
C LEU A 133 11.29 7.17 -8.54
N ILE A 134 10.12 6.70 -8.99
CA ILE A 134 10.00 5.78 -10.14
C ILE A 134 10.50 6.45 -11.41
N ASP A 135 11.49 5.83 -12.06
CA ASP A 135 12.00 6.23 -13.38
C ASP A 135 11.32 5.40 -14.50
N GLU A 136 11.25 4.09 -14.31
CA GLU A 136 10.71 3.16 -15.30
C GLU A 136 10.10 1.92 -14.62
N VAL A 137 9.05 1.37 -15.23
CA VAL A 137 8.45 0.08 -14.85
C VAL A 137 8.54 -0.87 -16.04
N GLU A 138 9.16 -2.05 -15.84
CA GLU A 138 9.16 -3.15 -16.80
C GLU A 138 8.04 -4.11 -16.48
N ALA A 139 7.29 -4.52 -17.50
CA ALA A 139 6.19 -5.45 -17.32
C ALA A 139 5.93 -6.32 -18.56
N VAL A 140 5.42 -7.53 -18.35
CA VAL A 140 4.98 -8.44 -19.39
C VAL A 140 3.48 -8.24 -19.62
N GLU A 141 3.08 -8.00 -20.86
CA GLU A 141 1.67 -7.91 -21.24
C GLU A 141 1.02 -9.30 -21.23
N ILE A 142 -0.08 -9.44 -20.50
CA ILE A 142 -0.77 -10.73 -20.34
C ILE A 142 -1.37 -11.22 -21.68
N ALA A 143 -1.84 -10.31 -22.52
CA ALA A 143 -2.48 -10.67 -23.79
C ALA A 143 -1.51 -11.19 -24.85
N THR A 144 -0.26 -10.69 -24.86
CA THR A 144 0.71 -10.96 -25.94
C THR A 144 1.96 -11.70 -25.47
N GLY A 145 2.32 -11.55 -24.18
CA GLY A 145 3.59 -11.97 -23.62
C GLY A 145 4.77 -11.07 -24.03
N GLU A 146 4.49 -9.89 -24.58
CA GLU A 146 5.53 -8.90 -24.90
C GLU A 146 5.98 -8.15 -23.63
N VAL A 147 7.27 -7.79 -23.61
CA VAL A 147 7.84 -6.96 -22.54
C VAL A 147 7.69 -5.49 -22.92
N HIS A 148 7.15 -4.73 -22.00
CA HIS A 148 6.96 -3.29 -22.13
C HIS A 148 7.77 -2.53 -21.06
N HIS A 149 8.24 -1.34 -21.42
CA HIS A 149 8.93 -0.42 -20.55
C HIS A 149 8.13 0.88 -20.48
N PHE A 150 7.59 1.19 -19.31
CA PHE A 150 6.77 2.37 -19.07
C PHE A 150 7.58 3.40 -18.29
N LYS A 151 7.71 4.60 -18.84
CA LYS A 151 8.27 5.72 -18.08
C LYS A 151 7.27 6.21 -17.02
N ASN A 152 7.77 6.93 -16.03
CA ASN A 152 6.94 7.50 -14.96
C ASN A 152 5.69 8.21 -15.51
N ALA A 153 5.85 9.05 -16.53
CA ALA A 153 4.76 9.82 -17.14
C ALA A 153 3.68 8.93 -17.78
N ASP A 154 4.04 7.75 -18.29
CA ASP A 154 3.09 6.83 -18.93
C ASP A 154 2.13 6.21 -17.90
N CYS A 155 2.58 6.11 -16.66
CA CYS A 155 1.84 5.47 -15.55
C CYS A 155 0.74 6.35 -14.95
N GLU A 156 0.68 7.65 -15.27
CA GLU A 156 -0.34 8.62 -14.82
C GLU A 156 -0.62 8.57 -13.31
N TYR A 157 0.44 8.66 -12.53
CA TYR A 157 0.35 8.57 -11.08
C TYR A 157 -0.41 9.75 -10.46
N SER A 158 -1.28 9.42 -9.51
CA SER A 158 -1.91 10.37 -8.60
C SER A 158 -2.03 9.76 -7.20
N TYR A 159 -2.67 10.44 -6.26
CA TYR A 159 -2.80 9.96 -4.88
C TYR A 159 -3.41 8.55 -4.82
N ARG A 160 -2.61 7.55 -4.48
CA ARG A 160 -2.96 6.13 -4.43
C ARG A 160 -3.50 5.55 -5.74
N GLN A 161 -3.14 6.15 -6.87
CA GLN A 161 -3.61 5.74 -8.20
C GLN A 161 -2.45 5.63 -9.18
N SER A 162 -2.63 4.72 -10.14
CA SER A 162 -1.81 4.55 -11.34
C SER A 162 -2.65 3.93 -12.45
N LYS A 163 -2.15 3.92 -13.69
CA LYS A 163 -2.78 3.13 -14.76
C LYS A 163 -2.81 1.63 -14.42
N PHE A 164 -1.79 1.09 -13.75
CA PHE A 164 -1.77 -0.32 -13.34
C PHE A 164 -2.91 -0.68 -12.39
N LYS A 165 -3.40 0.27 -11.60
CA LYS A 165 -4.55 0.08 -10.71
C LYS A 165 -5.90 0.25 -11.42
N ASN A 166 -5.94 1.00 -12.52
CA ASN A 166 -7.14 1.39 -13.26
C ASN A 166 -7.19 0.76 -14.67
N GLU A 167 -6.83 1.52 -15.70
CA GLU A 167 -6.94 1.15 -17.12
C GLU A 167 -6.15 -0.13 -17.48
N TRP A 168 -4.97 -0.31 -16.85
CA TRP A 168 -4.08 -1.46 -17.07
C TRP A 168 -4.27 -2.58 -16.05
N ARG A 169 -5.29 -2.50 -15.21
CA ARG A 169 -5.58 -3.53 -14.21
C ARG A 169 -5.73 -4.90 -14.88
N ASN A 170 -5.00 -5.89 -14.36
CA ASN A 170 -4.94 -7.26 -14.90
C ASN A 170 -4.48 -7.37 -16.35
N LYS A 171 -3.78 -6.37 -16.90
CA LYS A 171 -3.21 -6.42 -18.24
C LYS A 171 -1.71 -6.69 -18.25
N TYR A 172 -1.00 -6.40 -17.18
CA TYR A 172 0.45 -6.47 -17.10
C TYR A 172 0.93 -7.15 -15.82
N LEU A 173 1.96 -8.00 -15.96
CA LEU A 173 2.75 -8.53 -14.86
C LEU A 173 4.00 -7.68 -14.71
N ILE A 174 4.08 -6.86 -13.68
CA ILE A 174 5.29 -6.08 -13.40
C ILE A 174 6.43 -7.04 -13.02
N THR A 175 7.56 -6.90 -13.68
CA THR A 175 8.76 -7.73 -13.50
C THR A 175 9.86 -6.99 -12.78
N SER A 176 10.03 -5.70 -13.03
CA SER A 176 10.96 -4.85 -12.28
C SER A 176 10.53 -3.38 -12.25
N VAL A 177 11.08 -2.65 -11.29
CA VAL A 177 10.91 -1.20 -11.17
C VAL A 177 12.29 -0.57 -11.01
N THR A 178 12.56 0.45 -11.82
CA THR A 178 13.76 1.27 -11.71
C THR A 178 13.41 2.58 -11.00
N TYR A 179 14.15 2.86 -9.96
CA TYR A 179 14.02 4.08 -9.16
C TYR A 179 15.20 5.01 -9.42
N ARG A 180 14.92 6.31 -9.49
CA ARG A 180 15.92 7.37 -9.52
C ARG A 180 16.00 8.04 -8.15
N LEU A 181 17.17 7.95 -7.53
CA LEU A 181 17.50 8.54 -6.25
C LEU A 181 18.38 9.78 -6.43
N SER A 182 18.59 10.52 -5.36
CA SER A 182 19.50 11.68 -5.34
C SER A 182 20.81 11.34 -4.66
N LYS A 183 21.92 11.92 -5.15
CA LYS A 183 23.21 11.94 -4.45
C LYS A 183 23.34 13.09 -3.46
N THR A 184 22.34 13.99 -3.45
CA THR A 184 22.30 15.13 -2.52
C THR A 184 21.20 14.91 -1.50
N TYR A 185 21.59 14.81 -0.24
CA TYR A 185 20.63 14.64 0.85
C TYR A 185 19.85 15.93 1.12
N GLN A 186 18.54 15.86 0.98
CA GLN A 186 17.60 16.94 1.27
C GLN A 186 16.42 16.37 2.09
N PRO A 187 16.52 16.33 3.43
CA PRO A 187 15.51 15.69 4.28
C PRO A 187 14.16 16.40 4.19
N LYS A 188 13.10 15.63 3.99
CA LYS A 188 11.71 16.13 4.05
C LYS A 188 11.16 15.90 5.46
N LEU A 189 11.09 16.97 6.26
CA LEU A 189 10.76 16.92 7.70
C LEU A 189 9.39 17.53 8.04
N ASP A 190 8.73 18.19 7.07
CA ASP A 190 7.56 19.04 7.33
C ASP A 190 6.24 18.29 7.39
N TYR A 191 6.25 16.99 7.23
CA TYR A 191 5.04 16.18 7.25
C TYR A 191 4.90 15.39 8.56
N GLY A 192 3.70 15.45 9.14
CA GLY A 192 3.41 14.75 10.40
C GLY A 192 4.17 15.31 11.58
N ASN A 193 4.60 14.45 12.49
CA ASN A 193 5.34 14.83 13.71
C ASN A 193 6.83 14.51 13.66
N ILE A 194 7.43 14.43 12.46
CA ILE A 194 8.86 14.10 12.29
C ILE A 194 9.73 15.12 13.04
N ARG A 195 9.50 16.45 12.81
CA ARG A 195 10.28 17.50 13.50
C ARG A 195 10.16 17.42 15.00
N ALA A 196 8.96 17.15 15.53
CA ALA A 196 8.75 17.01 16.96
C ALA A 196 9.51 15.81 17.54
N ALA A 197 9.44 14.66 16.86
CA ALA A 197 10.14 13.46 17.28
C ALA A 197 11.67 13.60 17.22
N LEU A 198 12.21 14.29 16.21
CA LEU A 198 13.63 14.61 16.13
C LEU A 198 14.06 15.57 17.26
N ALA A 199 13.25 16.60 17.53
CA ALA A 199 13.51 17.56 18.61
C ALA A 199 13.51 16.89 19.99
N GLU A 200 12.60 15.94 20.24
CA GLU A 200 12.59 15.13 21.48
C GLU A 200 13.88 14.31 21.66
N GLN A 201 14.52 13.93 20.54
CA GLN A 201 15.82 13.23 20.54
C GLN A 201 17.02 14.19 20.56
N GLY A 202 16.80 15.51 20.52
CA GLY A 202 17.86 16.52 20.44
C GLY A 202 18.54 16.61 19.06
N ILE A 203 17.89 16.14 18.00
CA ILE A 203 18.43 16.10 16.63
C ILE A 203 17.85 17.28 15.85
N GLU A 204 18.69 18.25 15.48
CA GLU A 204 18.31 19.39 14.64
C GLU A 204 18.50 19.13 13.14
N ASN A 205 19.61 18.50 12.77
CA ASN A 205 19.98 18.19 11.41
C ASN A 205 20.22 16.68 11.29
N PRO A 206 19.15 15.90 11.05
CA PRO A 206 19.27 14.45 11.02
C PRO A 206 20.10 13.97 9.83
N THR A 207 20.93 12.98 10.04
CA THR A 207 21.46 12.14 8.98
C THR A 207 20.32 11.32 8.36
N VAL A 208 20.52 10.74 7.19
CA VAL A 208 19.52 9.87 6.55
C VAL A 208 19.17 8.67 7.43
N ALA A 209 20.14 8.09 8.13
CA ALA A 209 19.93 6.98 9.05
C ALA A 209 19.08 7.38 10.27
N GLU A 210 19.35 8.55 10.86
CA GLU A 210 18.54 9.08 11.98
C GLU A 210 17.12 9.40 11.54
N LEU A 211 16.93 9.97 10.34
CA LEU A 211 15.60 10.21 9.79
C LEU A 211 14.83 8.90 9.57
N ARG A 212 15.47 7.88 8.92
CA ARG A 212 14.89 6.56 8.75
C ARG A 212 14.48 5.93 10.09
N GLN A 213 15.37 5.98 11.09
CA GLN A 213 15.09 5.43 12.42
C GLN A 213 13.92 6.16 13.09
N THR A 214 13.92 7.50 13.05
CA THR A 214 12.83 8.30 13.63
C THR A 214 11.47 7.97 12.97
N ILE A 215 11.43 7.84 11.65
CA ILE A 215 10.20 7.45 10.93
C ILE A 215 9.78 6.03 11.32
N THR A 216 10.74 5.11 11.42
CA THR A 216 10.50 3.73 11.86
C THR A 216 9.87 3.71 13.26
N ASP A 217 10.40 4.48 14.19
CA ASP A 217 9.89 4.56 15.57
C ASP A 217 8.48 5.17 15.62
N ILE A 218 8.24 6.26 14.88
CA ILE A 218 6.91 6.88 14.77
C ILE A 218 5.89 5.87 14.24
N ARG A 219 6.24 5.10 13.19
CA ARG A 219 5.35 4.12 12.58
C ARG A 219 5.08 2.95 13.51
N ASN A 220 6.12 2.39 14.12
CA ASN A 220 5.99 1.27 15.07
C ASN A 220 5.19 1.65 16.32
N ALA A 221 5.24 2.90 16.76
CA ALA A 221 4.42 3.39 17.87
C ALA A 221 2.92 3.46 17.52
N LYS A 222 2.57 3.66 16.24
CA LYS A 222 1.20 3.90 15.79
C LYS A 222 0.55 2.73 15.05
N LEU A 223 1.34 1.91 14.33
CA LEU A 223 0.83 0.87 13.45
C LEU A 223 1.11 -0.51 14.04
N PRO A 224 0.16 -1.45 13.92
CA PRO A 224 0.39 -2.82 14.35
C PRO A 224 1.32 -3.55 13.38
N ASP A 225 2.24 -4.34 13.92
CA ASP A 225 3.04 -5.28 13.13
C ASP A 225 2.10 -6.38 12.59
N PRO A 226 1.97 -6.54 11.26
CA PRO A 226 1.06 -7.54 10.69
C PRO A 226 1.46 -8.98 11.00
N LYS A 227 2.70 -9.23 11.39
CA LYS A 227 3.16 -10.54 11.85
C LYS A 227 2.61 -10.91 13.24
N LYS A 228 2.14 -9.90 14.02
CA LYS A 228 1.57 -10.08 15.36
C LYS A 228 0.06 -9.93 15.37
N ILE A 229 -0.46 -8.95 14.64
CA ILE A 229 -1.88 -8.66 14.53
C ILE A 229 -2.18 -8.42 13.06
N GLY A 230 -2.89 -9.35 12.42
CA GLY A 230 -3.22 -9.29 11.00
C GLY A 230 -3.92 -7.97 10.63
N ASN A 231 -3.43 -7.30 9.60
CA ASN A 231 -3.99 -6.05 9.08
C ASN A 231 -3.48 -5.80 7.66
N ALA A 232 -4.05 -4.80 6.98
CA ALA A 232 -3.61 -4.35 5.66
C ALA A 232 -3.24 -2.85 5.65
N GLY A 233 -2.70 -2.35 6.76
CA GLY A 233 -2.39 -0.93 6.92
C GLY A 233 -3.65 -0.06 7.05
N SER A 234 -3.58 1.17 6.52
CA SER A 234 -4.73 2.08 6.49
C SER A 234 -5.83 1.49 5.61
N PHE A 235 -7.01 1.25 6.22
CA PHE A 235 -8.09 0.56 5.51
C PHE A 235 -8.89 1.49 4.60
N PHE A 236 -9.03 2.76 4.96
CA PHE A 236 -9.82 3.73 4.21
C PHE A 236 -8.94 4.85 3.64
N MET A 237 -9.34 5.36 2.47
CA MET A 237 -8.81 6.61 1.94
C MET A 237 -9.32 7.79 2.77
N ASN A 238 -8.49 8.82 2.87
CA ASN A 238 -8.94 10.10 3.41
C ASN A 238 -9.82 10.79 2.35
N PRO A 239 -11.09 11.09 2.64
CA PRO A 239 -11.99 11.71 1.68
C PRO A 239 -11.57 13.16 1.38
N ILE A 240 -11.71 13.54 0.12
CA ILE A 240 -11.61 14.93 -0.33
C ILE A 240 -13.05 15.45 -0.46
N VAL A 241 -13.33 16.54 0.21
CA VAL A 241 -14.66 17.15 0.26
C VAL A 241 -14.62 18.59 -0.21
N PRO A 242 -15.75 19.17 -0.69
CA PRO A 242 -15.86 20.59 -0.95
C PRO A 242 -15.53 21.40 0.31
N LYS A 243 -14.85 22.53 0.14
CA LYS A 243 -14.47 23.42 1.25
C LYS A 243 -15.67 23.85 2.11
N ALA A 244 -16.82 24.10 1.49
CA ALA A 244 -18.06 24.43 2.20
C ALA A 244 -18.50 23.31 3.15
N LYS A 245 -18.30 22.03 2.78
CA LYS A 245 -18.61 20.89 3.65
C LYS A 245 -17.65 20.81 4.85
N TYR A 246 -16.37 21.08 4.62
CA TYR A 246 -15.42 21.19 5.71
C TYR A 246 -15.79 22.34 6.67
N GLU A 247 -16.10 23.53 6.16
CA GLU A 247 -16.48 24.70 6.99
C GLU A 247 -17.73 24.45 7.83
N GLU A 248 -18.75 23.76 7.25
CA GLU A 248 -19.95 23.30 7.97
C GLU A 248 -19.60 22.43 9.18
N LEU A 249 -18.69 21.48 8.98
CA LEU A 249 -18.26 20.56 10.05
C LEU A 249 -17.32 21.24 11.05
N ALA A 250 -16.39 22.07 10.59
CA ALA A 250 -15.45 22.79 11.45
C ALA A 250 -16.15 23.75 12.43
N ALA A 251 -17.35 24.24 12.08
CA ALA A 251 -18.19 25.02 12.99
C ALA A 251 -18.75 24.18 14.16
N GLN A 252 -18.82 22.87 14.02
CA GLN A 252 -19.34 21.93 15.03
C GLN A 252 -18.23 21.22 15.80
N TYR A 253 -17.05 21.03 15.18
CA TYR A 253 -15.93 20.29 15.75
C TYR A 253 -14.71 21.17 15.89
N GLU A 254 -14.42 21.61 17.11
CA GLU A 254 -13.25 22.43 17.42
C GLU A 254 -11.96 21.70 17.03
N ARG A 255 -11.05 22.40 16.31
CA ARG A 255 -9.75 21.86 15.86
C ARG A 255 -9.86 20.61 14.97
N MET A 256 -10.90 20.54 14.13
CA MET A 256 -11.04 19.47 13.14
C MET A 256 -9.81 19.43 12.22
N PRO A 257 -9.09 18.28 12.15
CA PRO A 257 -7.91 18.18 11.29
C PRO A 257 -8.30 18.16 9.82
N HIS A 258 -7.51 18.86 8.99
CA HIS A 258 -7.70 18.88 7.54
C HIS A 258 -6.38 19.16 6.82
N TYR A 259 -6.38 18.95 5.51
CA TYR A 259 -5.30 19.30 4.60
C TYR A 259 -5.91 19.97 3.37
N THR A 260 -5.51 21.21 3.10
CA THR A 260 -5.97 21.94 1.91
C THR A 260 -5.39 21.28 0.64
N ILE A 261 -6.25 20.91 -0.28
CA ILE A 261 -5.88 20.34 -1.57
C ILE A 261 -5.77 21.44 -2.63
N ASP A 262 -6.79 22.30 -2.71
CA ASP A 262 -6.85 23.44 -3.61
C ASP A 262 -7.79 24.52 -3.02
N ALA A 263 -8.16 25.53 -3.82
CA ALA A 263 -9.04 26.60 -3.37
C ALA A 263 -10.44 26.13 -2.94
N ASP A 264 -10.91 25.02 -3.49
CA ASP A 264 -12.29 24.53 -3.39
C ASP A 264 -12.42 23.23 -2.60
N HIS A 265 -11.31 22.56 -2.26
CA HIS A 265 -11.33 21.22 -1.67
C HIS A 265 -10.40 21.07 -0.46
N GLU A 266 -10.92 20.36 0.53
CA GLU A 266 -10.20 19.94 1.74
C GLU A 266 -10.19 18.41 1.86
N LYS A 267 -9.06 17.85 2.33
CA LYS A 267 -8.94 16.43 2.66
C LYS A 267 -9.07 16.24 4.17
N ILE A 268 -10.02 15.39 4.58
CA ILE A 268 -10.30 15.12 5.99
C ILE A 268 -9.72 13.74 6.37
N PRO A 269 -8.95 13.64 7.48
CA PRO A 269 -8.47 12.34 7.95
C PRO A 269 -9.62 11.39 8.32
N ALA A 270 -9.76 10.29 7.57
CA ALA A 270 -10.78 9.28 7.85
C ALA A 270 -10.61 8.68 9.26
N GLY A 271 -9.37 8.49 9.72
CA GLY A 271 -9.08 8.00 11.06
C GLY A 271 -9.68 8.88 12.16
N TRP A 272 -9.65 10.20 11.99
CA TRP A 272 -10.30 11.12 12.92
C TRP A 272 -11.82 10.92 12.95
N MET A 273 -12.46 10.83 11.80
CA MET A 273 -13.92 10.60 11.73
C MET A 273 -14.32 9.27 12.38
N ILE A 274 -13.56 8.20 12.14
CA ILE A 274 -13.77 6.87 12.73
C ILE A 274 -13.60 6.94 14.25
N GLU A 275 -12.60 7.67 14.75
CA GLU A 275 -12.39 7.90 16.18
C GLU A 275 -13.55 8.71 16.81
N GLN A 276 -14.03 9.76 16.11
CA GLN A 276 -15.21 10.53 16.56
C GLN A 276 -16.49 9.72 16.58
N CYS A 277 -16.62 8.66 15.77
CA CYS A 277 -17.69 7.66 15.85
C CYS A 277 -17.48 6.67 17.01
N GLY A 278 -16.35 6.77 17.73
CA GLY A 278 -16.02 5.95 18.89
C GLY A 278 -15.58 4.52 18.54
N TRP A 279 -15.06 4.30 17.32
CA TRP A 279 -14.60 2.98 16.87
C TRP A 279 -13.19 2.62 17.29
N LYS A 280 -12.33 3.60 17.61
CA LYS A 280 -10.94 3.34 18.01
C LYS A 280 -10.89 2.37 19.20
N GLY A 281 -10.16 1.27 19.03
CA GLY A 281 -10.02 0.21 20.03
C GLY A 281 -11.25 -0.68 20.20
N LYS A 282 -12.32 -0.55 19.39
CA LYS A 282 -13.50 -1.39 19.45
C LYS A 282 -13.43 -2.56 18.49
N ALA A 283 -14.10 -3.63 18.84
CA ALA A 283 -14.25 -4.84 18.05
C ALA A 283 -15.70 -5.10 17.67
N LEU A 284 -15.89 -5.76 16.53
CA LEU A 284 -17.15 -6.36 16.09
C LEU A 284 -16.87 -7.84 15.75
N GLY A 285 -17.10 -8.72 16.72
CA GLY A 285 -16.68 -10.11 16.64
C GLY A 285 -15.15 -10.24 16.64
N PRO A 286 -14.56 -11.08 15.78
CA PRO A 286 -13.10 -11.30 15.71
C PRO A 286 -12.32 -10.24 14.91
N ALA A 287 -13.01 -9.26 14.33
CA ALA A 287 -12.41 -8.11 13.66
C ALA A 287 -12.54 -6.85 14.53
N GLY A 288 -11.59 -5.93 14.47
CA GLY A 288 -11.62 -4.72 15.29
C GLY A 288 -10.91 -3.55 14.63
N VAL A 289 -10.98 -2.40 15.30
CA VAL A 289 -10.24 -1.18 14.97
C VAL A 289 -9.06 -1.07 15.94
N TYR A 290 -7.86 -0.84 15.41
CA TYR A 290 -6.67 -0.77 16.22
C TYR A 290 -6.73 0.39 17.23
N ASP A 291 -6.27 0.14 18.45
CA ASP A 291 -6.41 1.07 19.58
C ASP A 291 -5.50 2.31 19.49
N LYS A 292 -4.41 2.24 18.70
CA LYS A 292 -3.50 3.37 18.49
C LYS A 292 -3.73 4.13 17.18
N GLN A 293 -4.43 3.51 16.22
CA GLN A 293 -4.74 4.13 14.93
C GLN A 293 -6.10 3.66 14.39
N ALA A 294 -7.10 4.52 14.45
CA ALA A 294 -8.47 4.20 14.05
C ALA A 294 -8.63 3.89 12.56
N LEU A 295 -7.65 4.25 11.73
CA LEU A 295 -7.66 3.95 10.29
C LEU A 295 -7.28 2.49 9.99
N VAL A 296 -6.72 1.76 10.96
CA VAL A 296 -6.26 0.39 10.77
C VAL A 296 -7.28 -0.60 11.34
N LEU A 297 -7.82 -1.45 10.47
CA LEU A 297 -8.64 -2.58 10.87
C LEU A 297 -7.76 -3.80 11.11
N VAL A 298 -8.09 -4.58 12.12
CA VAL A 298 -7.27 -5.70 12.59
C VAL A 298 -8.04 -6.99 12.70
N ASN A 299 -7.35 -8.10 12.45
CA ASN A 299 -7.79 -9.45 12.77
C ASN A 299 -7.31 -9.78 14.18
N LEU A 300 -8.26 -9.87 15.12
CA LEU A 300 -7.99 -10.17 16.54
C LEU A 300 -7.77 -11.66 16.81
N GLY A 301 -7.83 -12.47 15.77
CA GLY A 301 -7.66 -13.93 15.80
C GLY A 301 -8.88 -14.63 15.24
N GLY A 302 -8.68 -15.38 14.14
CA GLY A 302 -9.72 -16.17 13.50
C GLY A 302 -10.80 -15.38 12.76
N ALA A 303 -10.58 -14.10 12.46
CA ALA A 303 -11.50 -13.34 11.63
C ALA A 303 -11.54 -13.88 10.21
N THR A 304 -12.74 -13.98 9.65
CA THR A 304 -12.98 -14.23 8.24
C THR A 304 -13.04 -12.90 7.47
N GLY A 305 -12.90 -12.97 6.14
CA GLY A 305 -13.10 -11.79 5.31
C GLY A 305 -14.49 -11.16 5.51
N ALA A 306 -15.52 -11.99 5.69
CA ALA A 306 -16.88 -11.52 5.98
C ALA A 306 -17.01 -10.74 7.29
N ASP A 307 -16.24 -11.10 8.33
CA ASP A 307 -16.21 -10.35 9.59
C ASP A 307 -15.62 -8.95 9.39
N VAL A 308 -14.54 -8.84 8.60
CA VAL A 308 -13.91 -7.55 8.28
C VAL A 308 -14.83 -6.71 7.39
N VAL A 309 -15.51 -7.33 6.41
CA VAL A 309 -16.51 -6.65 5.56
C VAL A 309 -17.62 -6.05 6.43
N ARG A 310 -18.19 -6.83 7.32
CA ARG A 310 -19.24 -6.35 8.25
C ARG A 310 -18.74 -5.18 9.10
N LEU A 311 -17.52 -5.26 9.63
CA LEU A 311 -16.92 -4.19 10.42
C LEU A 311 -16.78 -2.90 9.60
N TYR A 312 -16.14 -2.95 8.43
CA TYR A 312 -15.91 -1.72 7.67
C TYR A 312 -17.20 -1.10 7.13
N GLN A 313 -18.18 -1.90 6.73
CA GLN A 313 -19.50 -1.40 6.32
C GLN A 313 -20.25 -0.71 7.46
N THR A 314 -20.15 -1.24 8.68
CA THR A 314 -20.71 -0.59 9.87
C THR A 314 -20.04 0.76 10.13
N ILE A 315 -18.70 0.81 10.02
CA ILE A 315 -17.94 2.05 10.18
C ILE A 315 -18.33 3.08 9.08
N GLN A 316 -18.48 2.65 7.82
CA GLN A 316 -18.91 3.52 6.72
C GLN A 316 -20.29 4.13 7.00
N HIS A 317 -21.23 3.31 7.48
CA HIS A 317 -22.57 3.74 7.86
C HIS A 317 -22.51 4.81 8.97
N ASP A 318 -21.80 4.55 10.06
CA ASP A 318 -21.73 5.46 11.21
C ASP A 318 -21.04 6.79 10.85
N VAL A 319 -19.99 6.76 10.01
CA VAL A 319 -19.33 7.98 9.52
C VAL A 319 -20.27 8.77 8.62
N LYS A 320 -21.00 8.12 7.71
CA LYS A 320 -21.98 8.77 6.84
C LYS A 320 -23.11 9.42 7.65
N GLU A 321 -23.68 8.69 8.63
CA GLU A 321 -24.74 9.21 9.50
C GLU A 321 -24.28 10.42 10.31
N LYS A 322 -23.04 10.37 10.84
CA LYS A 322 -22.54 11.44 11.71
C LYS A 322 -22.05 12.68 10.96
N PHE A 323 -21.39 12.53 9.81
CA PHE A 323 -20.71 13.60 9.09
C PHE A 323 -21.32 13.92 7.73
N GLY A 324 -22.20 13.04 7.21
CA GLY A 324 -22.69 13.15 5.84
C GLY A 324 -21.58 12.93 4.79
N ILE A 325 -20.50 12.23 5.16
CA ILE A 325 -19.35 11.96 4.30
C ILE A 325 -19.25 10.45 4.10
N GLU A 326 -19.10 10.02 2.86
CA GLU A 326 -18.78 8.63 2.52
C GLU A 326 -17.27 8.41 2.54
N ILE A 327 -16.82 7.35 3.23
CA ILE A 327 -15.43 6.89 3.20
C ILE A 327 -15.34 5.58 2.42
N HIS A 328 -14.28 5.42 1.64
CA HIS A 328 -14.08 4.26 0.77
C HIS A 328 -12.84 3.48 1.16
N PRO A 329 -12.87 2.13 1.07
CA PRO A 329 -11.69 1.31 1.30
C PRO A 329 -10.55 1.68 0.34
N GLU A 330 -9.33 1.78 0.86
CA GLU A 330 -8.09 1.75 0.08
C GLU A 330 -7.66 0.32 -0.19
N VAL A 331 -7.98 -0.56 0.75
CA VAL A 331 -7.68 -2.00 0.68
C VAL A 331 -8.53 -2.66 -0.40
N ASN A 332 -7.87 -3.43 -1.26
CA ASN A 332 -8.55 -4.19 -2.30
C ASN A 332 -9.24 -5.42 -1.70
N THR A 333 -10.47 -5.69 -2.10
CA THR A 333 -11.25 -6.87 -1.66
C THR A 333 -11.33 -7.90 -2.78
N PHE A 334 -11.15 -9.19 -2.47
CA PHE A 334 -11.25 -10.31 -3.41
C PHE A 334 -11.80 -11.57 -2.71
N PRO A 335 -12.64 -12.36 -3.40
CA PRO A 335 -13.43 -11.98 -4.57
C PRO A 335 -14.44 -10.86 -4.24
N ASN A 336 -14.84 -10.12 -5.28
CA ASN A 336 -15.83 -9.04 -5.12
C ASN A 336 -17.24 -9.59 -4.99
#